data_788bc5ece9b083362203ad654ffbb476
#
_entry.id   788bc5ece9b083362203ad654ffbb476
#
_cell.length_a   1.000
_cell.length_b   1.000
_cell.length_c   1.000
_cell.angle_alpha   90.00
_cell.angle_beta   90.00
_cell.angle_gamma   90.00
#
_symmetry.space_group_name_H-M   'P 1'
#
loop_
_entity.id
_entity.type
_entity.pdbx_description
1 polymer ?
#
loop_
_entity_poly.entity_id
_entity_poly.type
_entity_poly.pdbx_seq_one_letter_code
_entity_poly.pdbx_strand_id
1 'polypeptide(L)'
;MGVMTSNGDASAEEEYLPAIPVSAGALIFDRTGRLLILKPTYKTGWTIPGGVMEADGETPWEACRREVREECGIEVHRSRLACMDFRRPKPGRAGGIRFLFDCGRVGSKALAGMVVQPEEISEYRLAAVPDALALLRGPIRRRVRAAIGNKRLVYLEDGRPVSAVRKQA
;
A
#
# COMPACT_ATOMS: atom_id res chain seq x y z
N MET A 1 13.98 46.02 32.80
CA MET A 1 12.63 45.46 32.68
C MET A 1 12.65 44.51 31.48
N GLY A 2 13.04 43.29 31.71
CA GLY A 2 13.19 42.26 30.67
C GLY A 2 11.90 41.47 30.54
N VAL A 3 11.33 41.41 29.36
CA VAL A 3 10.19 40.55 29.03
C VAL A 3 10.75 39.16 28.80
N MET A 4 10.51 38.26 29.73
CA MET A 4 10.66 36.80 29.51
C MET A 4 9.52 36.36 28.60
N THR A 5 9.82 36.02 27.35
CA THR A 5 8.93 35.25 26.50
C THR A 5 9.07 33.80 26.91
N SER A 6 8.01 33.27 27.50
CA SER A 6 7.87 31.85 27.79
C SER A 6 7.75 31.06 26.48
N ASN A 7 8.84 30.44 26.02
CA ASN A 7 8.77 29.32 25.09
C ASN A 7 8.33 28.10 25.91
N GLY A 8 7.03 27.99 26.10
CA GLY A 8 6.40 26.86 26.76
C GLY A 8 5.88 25.86 25.72
N ASP A 9 6.31 24.63 25.89
CA ASP A 9 5.46 23.44 25.84
C ASP A 9 5.00 22.85 24.50
N ALA A 10 5.63 23.13 23.36
CA ALA A 10 5.36 22.36 22.14
C ALA A 10 6.16 21.03 22.05
N SER A 11 7.23 20.88 22.83
CA SER A 11 8.12 19.71 22.73
C SER A 11 7.70 18.51 23.59
N ALA A 12 6.89 18.71 24.63
CA ALA A 12 6.49 17.64 25.55
C ALA A 12 5.28 16.83 25.06
N GLU A 13 4.40 17.43 24.25
CA GLU A 13 3.24 16.72 23.69
C GLU A 13 3.58 15.85 22.47
N GLU A 14 4.61 16.20 21.68
CA GLU A 14 5.06 15.39 20.56
C GLU A 14 5.70 14.04 20.99
N GLU A 15 6.25 13.97 22.19
CA GLU A 15 6.93 12.76 22.69
C GLU A 15 5.97 11.61 23.03
N TYR A 16 4.67 11.88 23.14
CA TYR A 16 3.63 10.89 23.46
C TYR A 16 2.79 10.45 22.24
N LEU A 17 3.04 10.98 21.06
CA LEU A 17 2.30 10.56 19.87
C LEU A 17 2.79 9.18 19.39
N PRO A 18 1.89 8.23 19.12
CA PRO A 18 2.29 6.91 18.65
C PRO A 18 2.87 6.99 17.23
N ALA A 19 4.13 6.59 17.07
CA ALA A 19 4.73 6.40 15.74
C ALA A 19 4.16 5.11 15.11
N ILE A 20 3.26 5.27 14.15
CA ILE A 20 2.59 4.15 13.48
C ILE A 20 3.17 3.98 12.07
N PRO A 21 3.81 2.84 11.74
CA PRO A 21 4.31 2.60 10.40
C PRO A 21 3.20 2.64 9.36
N VAL A 22 3.44 3.35 8.26
CA VAL A 22 2.52 3.45 7.13
C VAL A 22 3.14 2.75 5.93
N SER A 23 2.34 2.07 5.13
CA SER A 23 2.76 1.58 3.82
C SER A 23 1.67 1.76 2.78
N ALA A 24 2.07 1.84 1.53
CA ALA A 24 1.18 1.99 0.41
C ALA A 24 1.44 0.92 -0.65
N GLY A 25 0.39 0.45 -1.30
CA GLY A 25 0.47 -0.51 -2.39
C GLY A 25 -0.46 -0.15 -3.54
N ALA A 26 -0.14 -0.67 -4.73
CA ALA A 26 -0.85 -0.40 -5.95
C ALA A 26 -1.57 -1.63 -6.50
N LEU A 27 -2.83 -1.47 -6.93
CA LEU A 27 -3.49 -2.37 -7.87
C LEU A 27 -3.28 -1.83 -9.27
N ILE A 28 -2.56 -2.58 -10.08
CA ILE A 28 -2.25 -2.25 -11.47
C ILE A 28 -2.76 -3.39 -12.34
N PHE A 29 -3.59 -3.07 -13.32
CA PHE A 29 -4.15 -4.05 -14.23
C PHE A 29 -3.65 -3.81 -15.65
N ASP A 30 -3.58 -4.87 -16.43
CA ASP A 30 -3.45 -4.74 -17.88
C ASP A 30 -4.81 -4.41 -18.54
N ARG A 31 -4.81 -4.27 -19.86
CA ARG A 31 -6.03 -3.97 -20.63
C ARG A 31 -7.08 -5.09 -20.54
N THR A 32 -6.66 -6.32 -20.28
CA THR A 32 -7.56 -7.48 -20.14
C THR A 32 -8.07 -7.69 -18.71
N GLY A 33 -7.60 -6.87 -17.74
CA GLY A 33 -8.00 -6.94 -16.34
C GLY A 33 -7.18 -7.93 -15.51
N ARG A 34 -6.01 -8.39 -16.00
CA ARG A 34 -5.08 -9.19 -15.21
C ARG A 34 -4.31 -8.28 -14.26
N LEU A 35 -4.17 -8.72 -13.01
CA LEU A 35 -3.49 -8.00 -11.94
C LEU A 35 -1.97 -8.23 -12.01
N LEU A 36 -1.20 -7.16 -11.90
CA LEU A 36 0.25 -7.23 -11.72
C LEU A 36 0.56 -7.68 -10.29
N ILE A 37 1.31 -8.78 -10.17
CA ILE A 37 1.84 -9.29 -8.92
C ILE A 37 3.35 -9.49 -9.03
N LEU A 38 4.05 -9.30 -7.90
CA LEU A 38 5.51 -9.35 -7.79
C LEU A 38 5.93 -10.46 -6.83
N LYS A 39 7.08 -11.05 -7.08
CA LYS A 39 7.70 -12.03 -6.20
C LYS A 39 8.98 -11.44 -5.61
N PRO A 40 8.95 -11.00 -4.34
CA PRO A 40 10.12 -10.43 -3.69
C PRO A 40 11.25 -11.46 -3.52
N THR A 41 12.50 -10.99 -3.50
CA THR A 41 13.68 -11.81 -3.24
C THR A 41 13.84 -12.16 -1.75
N TYR A 42 13.48 -11.24 -0.87
CA TYR A 42 13.75 -11.28 0.58
C TYR A 42 12.64 -11.91 1.43
N LYS A 43 11.55 -12.36 0.83
CA LYS A 43 10.45 -13.04 1.53
C LYS A 43 9.69 -13.99 0.60
N THR A 44 9.12 -15.04 1.16
CA THR A 44 8.34 -16.03 0.41
C THR A 44 6.97 -15.51 -0.02
N GLY A 45 6.47 -15.99 -1.16
CA GLY A 45 5.14 -15.71 -1.71
C GLY A 45 5.05 -14.41 -2.50
N TRP A 46 3.91 -14.21 -3.13
CA TRP A 46 3.63 -13.09 -4.02
C TRP A 46 3.04 -11.89 -3.28
N THR A 47 3.31 -10.71 -3.81
CA THR A 47 2.80 -9.41 -3.35
C THR A 47 2.26 -8.60 -4.53
N ILE A 48 1.79 -7.39 -4.25
CA ILE A 48 1.54 -6.33 -5.20
C ILE A 48 2.66 -5.29 -5.09
N PRO A 49 2.87 -4.42 -6.08
CA PRO A 49 3.80 -3.30 -5.94
C PRO A 49 3.49 -2.44 -4.72
N GLY A 50 4.53 -2.02 -4.00
CA GLY A 50 4.40 -1.13 -2.86
C GLY A 50 5.27 -1.49 -1.66
N GLY A 51 5.51 -0.49 -0.81
CA GLY A 51 6.38 -0.58 0.34
C GLY A 51 6.03 0.37 1.48
N VAL A 52 7.00 0.65 2.32
CA VAL A 52 6.86 1.51 3.50
C VAL A 52 7.06 2.96 3.09
N MET A 53 6.22 3.84 3.63
CA MET A 53 6.34 5.29 3.50
C MET A 53 7.61 5.79 4.21
N GLU A 54 8.34 6.69 3.59
CA GLU A 54 9.51 7.32 4.18
C GLU A 54 9.13 8.40 5.20
N ALA A 55 10.01 8.67 6.17
CA ALA A 55 9.73 9.58 7.28
C ALA A 55 10.12 11.04 6.98
N ASP A 56 10.33 11.39 5.72
CA ASP A 56 10.76 12.72 5.23
C ASP A 56 9.61 13.68 4.89
N GLY A 57 8.38 13.30 5.25
CA GLY A 57 7.16 14.01 4.88
C GLY A 57 6.44 13.44 3.67
N GLU A 58 6.89 12.29 3.16
CA GLU A 58 6.25 11.57 2.08
C GLU A 58 4.80 11.21 2.44
N THR A 59 3.87 11.47 1.53
CA THR A 59 2.48 11.03 1.70
C THR A 59 2.29 9.56 1.27
N PRO A 60 1.22 8.86 1.71
CA PRO A 60 0.95 7.49 1.26
C PRO A 60 0.79 7.35 -0.26
N TRP A 61 0.31 8.40 -0.95
CA TRP A 61 0.20 8.40 -2.41
C TRP A 61 1.56 8.55 -3.09
N GLU A 62 2.42 9.40 -2.57
CA GLU A 62 3.80 9.56 -3.06
C GLU A 62 4.59 8.27 -2.86
N ALA A 63 4.49 7.63 -1.69
CA ALA A 63 5.06 6.31 -1.42
C ALA A 63 4.60 5.27 -2.44
N CYS A 64 3.30 5.20 -2.72
CA CYS A 64 2.76 4.29 -3.72
C CYS A 64 3.38 4.52 -5.10
N ARG A 65 3.52 5.77 -5.53
CA ARG A 65 4.11 6.14 -6.83
C ARG A 65 5.60 5.81 -6.90
N ARG A 66 6.35 6.15 -5.85
CA ARG A 66 7.78 5.85 -5.75
C ARG A 66 8.03 4.36 -5.86
N GLU A 67 7.36 3.56 -5.03
CA GLU A 67 7.51 2.10 -5.01
C GLU A 67 7.15 1.45 -6.36
N VAL A 68 6.06 1.87 -7.00
CA VAL A 68 5.68 1.36 -8.34
C VAL A 68 6.75 1.70 -9.37
N ARG A 69 7.34 2.88 -9.31
CA ARG A 69 8.42 3.27 -10.22
C ARG A 69 9.70 2.47 -9.94
N GLU A 70 10.07 2.31 -8.68
CA GLU A 70 11.29 1.58 -8.27
C GLU A 70 11.17 0.08 -8.57
N GLU A 71 10.09 -0.57 -8.13
CA GLU A 71 9.90 -2.01 -8.30
C GLU A 71 9.55 -2.43 -9.73
N CYS A 72 8.91 -1.56 -10.52
CA CYS A 72 8.33 -1.93 -11.83
C CYS A 72 8.75 -1.03 -13.01
N GLY A 73 9.35 0.14 -12.76
CA GLY A 73 9.61 1.14 -13.81
C GLY A 73 8.33 1.75 -14.42
N ILE A 74 7.19 1.65 -13.73
CA ILE A 74 5.91 2.17 -14.22
C ILE A 74 5.60 3.51 -13.55
N GLU A 75 5.22 4.52 -14.35
CA GLU A 75 4.72 5.78 -13.85
C GLU A 75 3.19 5.74 -13.71
N VAL A 76 2.70 6.03 -12.49
CA VAL A 76 1.27 6.16 -12.17
C VAL A 76 0.95 7.60 -11.78
N HIS A 77 -0.06 8.20 -12.42
CA HIS A 77 -0.40 9.62 -12.26
C HIS A 77 -1.73 9.85 -11.57
N ARG A 78 -2.56 8.84 -11.46
CA ARG A 78 -3.90 8.90 -10.86
C ARG A 78 -4.29 7.56 -10.26
N SER A 79 -5.11 7.63 -9.24
CA SER A 79 -5.63 6.44 -8.56
C SER A 79 -6.93 6.75 -7.83
N ARG A 80 -7.53 5.71 -7.32
CA ARG A 80 -8.58 5.77 -6.32
C ARG A 80 -8.07 5.06 -5.06
N LEU A 81 -8.22 5.68 -3.90
CA LEU A 81 -7.99 4.98 -2.65
C LEU A 81 -9.05 3.86 -2.49
N ALA A 82 -8.59 2.62 -2.56
CA ALA A 82 -9.48 1.46 -2.63
C ALA A 82 -9.67 0.78 -1.27
N CYS A 83 -8.61 0.79 -0.43
CA CYS A 83 -8.66 0.15 0.88
C CYS A 83 -7.71 0.83 1.85
N MET A 84 -8.14 0.91 3.11
CA MET A 84 -7.29 1.24 4.26
C MET A 84 -7.43 0.10 5.29
N ASP A 85 -6.32 -0.51 5.69
CA ASP A 85 -6.26 -1.63 6.62
C ASP A 85 -5.40 -1.26 7.84
N PHE A 86 -6.01 -1.12 9.00
CA PHE A 86 -5.28 -0.96 10.24
C PHE A 86 -4.82 -2.32 10.75
N ARG A 87 -3.52 -2.47 10.90
CA ARG A 87 -2.89 -3.69 11.42
C ARG A 87 -2.47 -3.48 12.85
N ARG A 88 -3.08 -4.23 13.76
CA ARG A 88 -2.66 -4.20 15.17
C ARG A 88 -1.23 -4.71 15.32
N PRO A 89 -0.43 -4.10 16.22
CA PRO A 89 0.86 -4.65 16.56
C PRO A 89 0.71 -6.05 17.15
N LYS A 90 1.73 -6.88 16.98
CA LYS A 90 1.83 -8.24 17.53
C LYS A 90 3.28 -8.47 17.96
N PRO A 91 3.57 -9.43 18.84
CA PRO A 91 4.95 -9.76 19.16
C PRO A 91 5.80 -9.97 17.89
N GLY A 92 6.90 -9.21 17.78
CA GLY A 92 7.78 -9.21 16.63
C GLY A 92 7.24 -8.49 15.36
N ARG A 93 6.13 -7.74 15.46
CA ARG A 93 5.57 -6.98 14.33
C ARG A 93 4.97 -5.66 14.80
N ALA A 94 5.46 -4.55 14.29
CA ALA A 94 5.03 -3.21 14.68
C ALA A 94 3.58 -2.84 14.31
N GLY A 95 2.88 -3.63 13.50
CA GLY A 95 1.55 -3.25 13.03
C GLY A 95 1.59 -2.16 11.96
N GLY A 96 0.63 -1.22 11.98
CA GLY A 96 0.62 -0.04 11.12
C GLY A 96 -0.60 0.11 10.22
N ILE A 97 -0.63 1.19 9.42
CA ILE A 97 -1.68 1.47 8.45
C ILE A 97 -1.22 1.06 7.05
N ARG A 98 -2.10 0.42 6.30
CA ARG A 98 -1.83 -0.05 4.94
C ARG A 98 -2.83 0.57 3.97
N PHE A 99 -2.36 1.50 3.15
CA PHE A 99 -3.13 2.08 2.06
C PHE A 99 -3.03 1.20 0.81
N LEU A 100 -4.14 1.05 0.09
CA LEU A 100 -4.18 0.35 -1.18
C LEU A 100 -4.85 1.22 -2.23
N PHE A 101 -4.08 1.61 -3.21
CA PHE A 101 -4.52 2.47 -4.31
C PHE A 101 -4.85 1.63 -5.56
N ASP A 102 -6.02 1.86 -6.13
CA ASP A 102 -6.40 1.32 -7.43
C ASP A 102 -5.92 2.29 -8.52
N CYS A 103 -4.80 1.94 -9.12
CA CYS A 103 -4.17 2.72 -10.20
C CYS A 103 -4.77 2.41 -11.58
N GLY A 104 -5.77 1.52 -11.62
CA GLY A 104 -6.50 1.19 -12.85
C GLY A 104 -5.68 0.36 -13.84
N ARG A 105 -5.97 0.59 -15.13
CA ARG A 105 -5.34 -0.14 -16.23
C ARG A 105 -4.20 0.64 -16.85
N VAL A 106 -3.07 -0.04 -17.04
CA VAL A 106 -1.90 0.51 -17.74
C VAL A 106 -1.85 0.01 -19.18
N GLY A 107 -1.27 0.82 -20.05
CA GLY A 107 -1.14 0.49 -21.47
C GLY A 107 -0.09 -0.58 -21.73
N SER A 108 -0.22 -1.29 -22.85
CA SER A 108 0.73 -2.34 -23.26
C SER A 108 2.17 -1.83 -23.38
N LYS A 109 2.37 -0.56 -23.79
CA LYS A 109 3.69 0.06 -23.89
C LYS A 109 4.36 0.18 -22.51
N ALA A 110 3.64 0.58 -21.47
CA ALA A 110 4.17 0.70 -20.12
C ALA A 110 4.54 -0.70 -19.56
N LEU A 111 3.70 -1.71 -19.81
CA LEU A 111 3.99 -3.09 -19.39
C LEU A 111 5.16 -3.72 -20.18
N ALA A 112 5.29 -3.44 -21.48
CA ALA A 112 6.41 -3.91 -22.28
C ALA A 112 7.74 -3.25 -21.91
N GLY A 113 7.70 -2.02 -21.40
CA GLY A 113 8.85 -1.28 -20.88
C GLY A 113 9.14 -1.51 -19.40
N MET A 114 8.42 -2.43 -18.77
CA MET A 114 8.58 -2.70 -17.35
C MET A 114 9.95 -3.31 -17.06
N VAL A 115 10.67 -2.68 -16.13
CA VAL A 115 11.96 -3.16 -15.62
C VAL A 115 11.82 -3.36 -14.13
N VAL A 116 11.91 -4.60 -13.69
CA VAL A 116 11.90 -4.89 -12.25
C VAL A 116 13.31 -4.72 -11.68
N GLN A 117 13.36 -4.28 -10.43
CA GLN A 117 14.59 -4.15 -9.66
C GLN A 117 15.03 -5.56 -9.18
N PRO A 118 16.07 -6.17 -9.76
CA PRO A 118 16.38 -7.59 -9.54
C PRO A 118 16.83 -7.90 -8.11
N GLU A 119 17.34 -6.89 -7.38
CA GLU A 119 17.74 -7.01 -5.99
C GLU A 119 16.51 -7.24 -5.07
N GLU A 120 15.37 -6.68 -5.44
CA GLU A 120 14.15 -6.75 -4.64
C GLU A 120 13.08 -7.69 -5.22
N ILE A 121 12.98 -7.77 -6.55
CA ILE A 121 11.95 -8.51 -7.26
C ILE A 121 12.56 -9.57 -8.17
N SER A 122 12.33 -10.83 -7.84
CA SER A 122 12.83 -11.98 -8.62
C SER A 122 11.97 -12.33 -9.83
N GLU A 123 10.67 -12.02 -9.77
CA GLU A 123 9.69 -12.38 -10.81
C GLU A 123 8.47 -11.46 -10.75
N TYR A 124 7.85 -11.20 -11.89
CA TYR A 124 6.53 -10.58 -11.94
C TYR A 124 5.56 -11.37 -12.81
N ARG A 125 4.25 -11.20 -12.57
CA ARG A 125 3.20 -11.80 -13.39
C ARG A 125 2.02 -10.86 -13.57
N LEU A 126 1.42 -10.94 -14.75
CA LEU A 126 0.06 -10.49 -15.00
C LEU A 126 -0.86 -11.70 -14.92
N ALA A 127 -1.60 -11.84 -13.84
CA ALA A 127 -2.44 -12.99 -13.56
C ALA A 127 -3.92 -12.61 -13.54
N ALA A 128 -4.80 -13.49 -13.98
CA ALA A 128 -6.23 -13.34 -13.77
C ALA A 128 -6.50 -13.16 -12.27
N VAL A 129 -7.48 -12.32 -11.90
CA VAL A 129 -7.72 -11.97 -10.50
C VAL A 129 -7.86 -13.19 -9.58
N PRO A 130 -8.59 -14.26 -9.93
CA PRO A 130 -8.65 -15.47 -9.09
C PRO A 130 -7.29 -16.11 -8.84
N ASP A 131 -6.45 -16.22 -9.87
CA ASP A 131 -5.12 -16.81 -9.80
C ASP A 131 -4.15 -15.94 -9.00
N ALA A 132 -4.19 -14.62 -9.23
CA ALA A 132 -3.44 -13.67 -8.44
C ALA A 132 -3.80 -13.78 -6.95
N LEU A 133 -5.08 -13.82 -6.62
CA LEU A 133 -5.54 -14.00 -5.24
C LEU A 133 -5.07 -15.33 -4.63
N ALA A 134 -4.98 -16.42 -5.40
CA ALA A 134 -4.47 -17.71 -4.92
C ALA A 134 -2.97 -17.62 -4.56
N LEU A 135 -2.19 -16.88 -5.34
CA LEU A 135 -0.74 -16.71 -5.16
C LEU A 135 -0.38 -15.72 -4.05
N LEU A 136 -1.17 -14.65 -3.88
CA LEU A 136 -0.90 -13.61 -2.91
C LEU A 136 -0.86 -14.12 -1.48
N ARG A 137 0.06 -13.57 -0.67
CA ARG A 137 0.15 -13.85 0.77
C ARG A 137 -1.14 -13.45 1.49
N GLY A 138 -1.51 -14.18 2.53
CA GLY A 138 -2.80 -14.08 3.21
C GLY A 138 -3.26 -12.65 3.58
N PRO A 139 -2.45 -11.81 4.25
CA PRO A 139 -2.83 -10.44 4.57
C PRO A 139 -3.06 -9.56 3.33
N ILE A 140 -2.20 -9.68 2.32
CA ILE A 140 -2.31 -8.93 1.07
C ILE A 140 -3.53 -9.41 0.28
N ARG A 141 -3.72 -10.72 0.16
CA ARG A 141 -4.89 -11.34 -0.48
C ARG A 141 -6.20 -10.78 0.06
N ARG A 142 -6.35 -10.66 1.39
CA ARG A 142 -7.60 -10.15 1.99
C ARG A 142 -7.87 -8.71 1.58
N ARG A 143 -6.86 -7.83 1.63
CA ARG A 143 -6.98 -6.42 1.20
C ARG A 143 -7.31 -6.30 -0.28
N VAL A 144 -6.57 -7.00 -1.12
CA VAL A 144 -6.77 -7.00 -2.58
C VAL A 144 -8.16 -7.50 -2.93
N ARG A 145 -8.61 -8.59 -2.33
CA ARG A 145 -9.98 -9.12 -2.52
C ARG A 145 -11.04 -8.11 -2.12
N ALA A 146 -10.88 -7.46 -0.97
CA ALA A 146 -11.81 -6.45 -0.49
C ALA A 146 -11.85 -5.22 -1.40
N ALA A 147 -10.70 -4.76 -1.88
CA ALA A 147 -10.58 -3.59 -2.74
C ALA A 147 -11.17 -3.82 -4.14
N ILE A 148 -10.86 -4.96 -4.77
CA ILE A 148 -11.36 -5.29 -6.13
C ILE A 148 -12.89 -5.47 -6.13
N GLY A 149 -13.45 -6.06 -5.09
CA GLY A 149 -14.88 -6.30 -4.97
C GLY A 149 -15.73 -5.04 -4.70
N ASN A 150 -15.11 -3.87 -4.50
CA ASN A 150 -15.81 -2.66 -4.10
C ASN A 150 -15.36 -1.45 -4.93
N LYS A 151 -16.34 -0.66 -5.39
CA LYS A 151 -16.08 0.64 -6.05
C LYS A 151 -15.80 1.76 -5.06
N ARG A 152 -16.12 1.57 -3.78
CA ARG A 152 -15.92 2.53 -2.69
C ARG A 152 -14.72 2.14 -1.85
N LEU A 153 -14.20 3.10 -1.08
CA LEU A 153 -13.17 2.85 -0.06
C LEU A 153 -13.65 1.78 0.93
N VAL A 154 -12.79 0.81 1.19
CA VAL A 154 -13.03 -0.23 2.19
C VAL A 154 -12.11 -0.02 3.37
N TYR A 155 -12.68 0.09 4.56
CA TYR A 155 -11.94 0.09 5.81
C TYR A 155 -11.85 -1.33 6.38
N LEU A 156 -10.66 -1.74 6.77
CA LEU A 156 -10.39 -3.06 7.35
C LEU A 156 -9.59 -2.92 8.65
N GLU A 157 -9.77 -3.89 9.54
CA GLU A 157 -8.84 -4.13 10.65
C GLU A 157 -8.32 -5.57 10.57
N ASP A 158 -6.99 -5.72 10.57
CA ASP A 158 -6.30 -7.00 10.34
C ASP A 158 -6.79 -7.76 9.08
N GLY A 159 -7.16 -7.01 8.04
CA GLY A 159 -7.66 -7.52 6.78
C GLY A 159 -9.11 -8.02 6.83
N ARG A 160 -9.89 -7.59 7.82
CA ARG A 160 -11.31 -7.97 7.99
C ARG A 160 -12.19 -6.72 8.04
N PRO A 161 -13.37 -6.75 7.41
CA PRO A 161 -14.35 -5.66 7.56
C PRO A 161 -14.76 -5.49 9.02
N VAL A 162 -15.00 -4.24 9.43
CA VAL A 162 -15.49 -3.89 10.76
C VAL A 162 -16.99 -3.64 10.67
N SER A 163 -17.79 -4.43 11.38
CA SER A 163 -19.26 -4.37 11.30
C SER A 163 -19.85 -3.02 11.75
N ALA A 164 -19.18 -2.34 12.69
CA ALA A 164 -19.57 -1.02 13.17
C ALA A 164 -19.26 0.12 12.20
N VAL A 165 -18.33 -0.09 11.27
CA VAL A 165 -17.99 0.87 10.21
C VAL A 165 -18.82 0.53 8.98
N ARG A 166 -19.99 1.14 8.87
CA ARG A 166 -20.92 0.88 7.75
C ARG A 166 -20.35 1.43 6.44
N LYS A 167 -20.54 0.67 5.37
CA LYS A 167 -20.42 1.21 4.01
C LYS A 167 -21.43 2.35 3.87
N GLN A 168 -20.98 3.56 3.59
CA GLN A 168 -21.90 4.63 3.24
C GLN A 168 -22.72 4.22 2.02
N ALA A 169 -24.03 4.47 2.08
CA ALA A 169 -24.99 4.12 1.03
C ALA A 169 -24.71 4.85 -0.29
#